data_35d59be93a36f3c8b411ec2b2d04a452
#
_entry.id   35d59be93a36f3c8b411ec2b2d04a452
#
_cell.length_a   1.000
_cell.length_b   1.000
_cell.length_c   1.000
_cell.angle_alpha   90.00
_cell.angle_beta   90.00
_cell.angle_gamma   90.00
#
_symmetry.space_group_name_H-M   'P 1'
#
loop_
_entity.id
_entity.type
_entity.pdbx_description
1 polymer ?
#
loop_
_entity_poly.entity_id
_entity_poly.type
_entity_poly.pdbx_seq_one_letter_code
_entity_poly.pdbx_strand_id
1 'polypeptide(L)'
;MTRRFGLTWDYLCPFARNAQEAVVAGIRDGKDWDVRFWAFSLDQAHLEEGDTPVWERPLDDAGRGVRALLWGIAVRDTFPDHFLDFHISLYRTRFDDGQQFNEEAVLRGVATKAGLDADAVAAEVASGGPAKTLEAEHSEAVERYAAFGVPTIVDGEEAVFVRLMERGNVDDLEQSLGLVGDTRLNEFKRTKIPR
;
A
#
# COMPACT_ATOMS: atom_id res chain seq x y z
N MET A 1 -2.09 18.41 17.52
CA MET A 1 -0.88 18.56 16.66
C MET A 1 -0.94 17.45 15.64
N THR A 2 -1.04 17.79 14.37
CA THR A 2 -1.17 16.80 13.27
C THR A 2 0.02 15.85 13.27
N ARG A 3 -0.22 14.54 13.32
CA ARG A 3 0.82 13.54 13.21
C ARG A 3 1.06 13.20 11.75
N ARG A 4 2.29 13.37 11.29
CA ARG A 4 2.70 13.04 9.92
C ARG A 4 3.49 11.75 9.91
N PHE A 5 3.13 10.83 9.00
CA PHE A 5 3.88 9.61 8.77
C PHE A 5 3.58 9.02 7.39
N GLY A 6 4.47 8.17 6.90
CA GLY A 6 4.26 7.37 5.70
C GLY A 6 3.92 5.92 6.07
N LEU A 7 3.16 5.25 5.21
CA LEU A 7 2.90 3.83 5.35
C LEU A 7 2.92 3.16 3.97
N THR A 8 3.82 2.19 3.81
CA THR A 8 3.94 1.46 2.55
C THR A 8 2.83 0.44 2.38
N TRP A 9 2.39 0.23 1.13
CA TRP A 9 1.36 -0.78 0.81
C TRP A 9 1.67 -1.59 -0.43
N ASP A 10 1.18 -2.84 -0.42
CA ASP A 10 0.96 -3.69 -1.57
C ASP A 10 -0.31 -4.50 -1.33
N TYR A 11 -1.17 -4.61 -2.35
CA TYR A 11 -2.47 -5.28 -2.21
C TYR A 11 -2.39 -6.81 -2.11
N LEU A 12 -1.20 -7.39 -2.25
CA LEU A 12 -0.98 -8.81 -2.06
C LEU A 12 -0.59 -9.17 -0.62
N CYS A 13 -0.30 -8.17 0.23
CA CYS A 13 0.14 -8.40 1.60
C CYS A 13 -1.01 -8.30 2.61
N PRO A 14 -1.33 -9.39 3.36
CA PRO A 14 -2.38 -9.34 4.37
C PRO A 14 -2.02 -8.45 5.57
N PHE A 15 -0.73 -8.32 5.90
CA PHE A 15 -0.30 -7.44 6.99
C PHE A 15 -0.36 -5.96 6.59
N ALA A 16 -0.08 -5.64 5.31
CA ALA A 16 -0.31 -4.30 4.79
C ALA A 16 -1.81 -3.96 4.86
N ARG A 17 -2.70 -4.91 4.50
CA ARG A 17 -4.14 -4.76 4.69
C ARG A 17 -4.50 -4.32 6.13
N ASN A 18 -4.01 -5.06 7.14
CA ASN A 18 -4.33 -4.78 8.53
C ASN A 18 -3.94 -3.35 8.92
N ALA A 19 -2.74 -2.91 8.53
CA ALA A 19 -2.23 -1.58 8.80
C ALA A 19 -2.99 -0.49 8.03
N GLN A 20 -3.27 -0.71 6.73
CA GLN A 20 -4.01 0.25 5.91
C GLN A 20 -5.46 0.40 6.39
N GLU A 21 -6.12 -0.70 6.79
CA GLU A 21 -7.45 -0.62 7.41
C GLU A 21 -7.42 0.15 8.74
N ALA A 22 -6.36 0.02 9.56
CA ALA A 22 -6.19 0.80 10.79
C ALA A 22 -6.00 2.30 10.51
N VAL A 23 -5.18 2.65 9.50
CA VAL A 23 -5.02 4.05 9.07
C VAL A 23 -6.36 4.64 8.63
N VAL A 24 -7.09 3.93 7.76
CA VAL A 24 -8.37 4.43 7.24
C VAL A 24 -9.42 4.53 8.34
N ALA A 25 -9.45 3.58 9.28
CA ALA A 25 -10.32 3.67 10.45
C ALA A 25 -9.98 4.89 11.30
N GLY A 26 -8.71 5.12 11.63
CA GLY A 26 -8.28 6.29 12.40
C GLY A 26 -8.63 7.61 11.73
N ILE A 27 -8.42 7.73 10.41
CA ILE A 27 -8.81 8.94 9.65
C ILE A 27 -10.33 9.16 9.73
N ARG A 28 -11.14 8.12 9.58
CA ARG A 28 -12.61 8.20 9.67
C ARG A 28 -13.11 8.51 11.08
N ASP A 29 -12.38 8.06 12.09
CA ASP A 29 -12.65 8.37 13.50
C ASP A 29 -12.15 9.76 13.92
N GLY A 30 -11.60 10.55 12.98
CA GLY A 30 -11.21 11.93 13.18
C GLY A 30 -9.82 12.11 13.81
N LYS A 31 -8.95 11.10 13.71
CA LYS A 31 -7.54 11.27 14.10
C LYS A 31 -6.89 12.36 13.25
N ASP A 32 -6.18 13.28 13.89
CA ASP A 32 -5.43 14.35 13.25
C ASP A 32 -4.12 13.81 12.64
N TRP A 33 -4.26 13.04 11.55
CA TRP A 33 -3.18 12.39 10.83
C TRP A 33 -3.03 12.94 9.41
N ASP A 34 -1.80 13.22 9.02
CA ASP A 34 -1.37 13.52 7.65
C ASP A 34 -0.54 12.33 7.14
N VAL A 35 -1.17 11.47 6.35
CA VAL A 35 -0.62 10.16 5.98
C VAL A 35 -0.17 10.17 4.52
N ARG A 36 1.12 9.90 4.29
CA ARG A 36 1.61 9.54 2.96
C ARG A 36 1.37 8.05 2.72
N PHE A 37 0.39 7.74 1.90
CA PHE A 37 0.21 6.39 1.38
C PHE A 37 1.29 6.13 0.32
N TRP A 38 2.17 5.15 0.58
CA TRP A 38 3.42 4.97 -0.14
C TRP A 38 3.43 3.63 -0.86
N ALA A 39 3.38 3.63 -2.21
CA ALA A 39 3.34 2.41 -2.99
C ALA A 39 4.69 1.68 -2.93
N PHE A 40 4.63 0.37 -2.69
CA PHE A 40 5.79 -0.51 -2.66
C PHE A 40 5.44 -1.85 -3.31
N SER A 41 6.15 -2.25 -4.34
CA SER A 41 5.87 -3.51 -5.01
C SER A 41 6.64 -4.67 -4.39
N LEU A 42 5.92 -5.66 -3.87
CA LEU A 42 6.51 -6.92 -3.45
C LEU A 42 7.04 -7.73 -4.64
N ASP A 43 6.38 -7.64 -5.80
CA ASP A 43 6.85 -8.29 -7.02
C ASP A 43 8.24 -7.75 -7.41
N GLN A 44 8.47 -6.42 -7.28
CA GLN A 44 9.79 -5.80 -7.51
C GLN A 44 10.82 -6.24 -6.48
N ALA A 45 10.44 -6.26 -5.20
CA ALA A 45 11.35 -6.63 -4.11
C ALA A 45 11.83 -8.09 -4.18
N HIS A 46 11.17 -8.93 -4.96
CA HIS A 46 11.51 -10.34 -5.16
C HIS A 46 12.12 -10.65 -6.53
N LEU A 47 12.44 -9.62 -7.33
CA LEU A 47 13.13 -9.84 -8.60
C LEU A 47 14.56 -10.30 -8.35
N GLU A 48 15.08 -11.13 -9.27
CA GLU A 48 16.48 -11.53 -9.31
C GLU A 48 17.32 -10.47 -10.03
N GLU A 49 18.61 -10.49 -9.79
CA GLU A 49 19.55 -9.57 -10.46
C GLU A 49 19.52 -9.77 -11.99
N GLY A 50 19.23 -8.68 -12.71
CA GLY A 50 19.11 -8.69 -14.17
C GLY A 50 17.70 -8.85 -14.72
N ASP A 51 16.70 -9.07 -13.86
CA ASP A 51 15.30 -9.05 -14.28
C ASP A 51 14.84 -7.65 -14.68
N THR A 52 13.91 -7.58 -15.63
CA THR A 52 13.28 -6.32 -16.01
C THR A 52 12.41 -5.79 -14.86
N PRO A 53 12.61 -4.52 -14.42
CA PRO A 53 11.78 -3.90 -13.40
C PRO A 53 10.29 -4.00 -13.71
N VAL A 54 9.46 -4.17 -12.68
CA VAL A 54 8.02 -4.41 -12.88
C VAL A 54 7.30 -3.25 -13.54
N TRP A 55 7.75 -2.02 -13.34
CA TRP A 55 7.17 -0.79 -13.94
C TRP A 55 7.57 -0.56 -15.39
N GLU A 56 8.58 -1.27 -15.90
CA GLU A 56 8.97 -1.26 -17.32
C GLU A 56 8.24 -2.32 -18.14
N ARG A 57 7.54 -3.25 -17.49
CA ARG A 57 6.81 -4.32 -18.17
C ARG A 57 5.53 -3.80 -18.79
N PRO A 58 5.14 -4.30 -19.96
CA PRO A 58 3.80 -4.02 -20.51
C PRO A 58 2.69 -4.37 -19.51
N LEU A 59 1.59 -3.61 -19.50
CA LEU A 59 0.46 -3.86 -18.58
C LEU A 59 -0.08 -5.29 -18.66
N ASP A 60 -0.09 -5.87 -19.86
CA ASP A 60 -0.56 -7.25 -20.06
C ASP A 60 0.39 -8.27 -19.42
N ASP A 61 1.66 -7.92 -19.23
CA ASP A 61 2.71 -8.74 -18.63
C ASP A 61 2.99 -8.35 -17.17
N ALA A 62 2.36 -7.29 -16.71
CA ALA A 62 2.47 -6.86 -15.32
C ALA A 62 1.81 -7.89 -14.40
N GLY A 63 2.49 -8.27 -13.34
CA GLY A 63 1.95 -9.14 -12.31
C GLY A 63 0.68 -8.57 -11.68
N ARG A 64 -0.16 -9.44 -11.12
CA ARG A 64 -1.44 -9.03 -10.51
C ARG A 64 -1.28 -7.99 -9.40
N GLY A 65 -0.18 -8.05 -8.64
CA GLY A 65 0.14 -7.06 -7.60
C GLY A 65 0.42 -5.70 -8.19
N VAL A 66 1.23 -5.67 -9.24
CA VAL A 66 1.59 -4.44 -9.97
C VAL A 66 0.35 -3.79 -10.58
N ARG A 67 -0.52 -4.57 -11.26
CA ARG A 67 -1.78 -4.03 -11.81
C ARG A 67 -2.63 -3.35 -10.73
N ALA A 68 -2.82 -4.00 -9.60
CA ALA A 68 -3.58 -3.42 -8.50
C ALA A 68 -2.92 -2.15 -7.94
N LEU A 69 -1.58 -2.14 -7.79
CA LEU A 69 -0.83 -0.95 -7.37
C LEU A 69 -1.01 0.22 -8.34
N LEU A 70 -0.90 -0.02 -9.66
CA LEU A 70 -1.08 1.03 -10.67
C LEU A 70 -2.50 1.64 -10.61
N TRP A 71 -3.53 0.82 -10.41
CA TRP A 71 -4.90 1.30 -10.20
C TRP A 71 -5.03 2.09 -8.89
N GLY A 72 -4.43 1.61 -7.80
CA GLY A 72 -4.42 2.31 -6.52
C GLY A 72 -3.73 3.67 -6.60
N ILE A 73 -2.59 3.76 -7.27
CA ILE A 73 -1.85 5.00 -7.51
C ILE A 73 -2.67 5.96 -8.37
N ALA A 74 -3.24 5.47 -9.49
CA ALA A 74 -4.09 6.27 -10.36
C ALA A 74 -5.25 6.92 -9.58
N VAL A 75 -5.93 6.14 -8.73
CA VAL A 75 -7.03 6.67 -7.92
C VAL A 75 -6.51 7.63 -6.84
N ARG A 76 -5.42 7.31 -6.15
CA ARG A 76 -4.84 8.19 -5.13
C ARG A 76 -4.48 9.56 -5.69
N ASP A 77 -3.84 9.60 -6.85
CA ASP A 77 -3.23 10.80 -7.37
C ASP A 77 -4.20 11.64 -8.22
N THR A 78 -5.19 11.01 -8.87
CA THR A 78 -6.12 11.69 -9.80
C THR A 78 -7.53 11.84 -9.20
N PHE A 79 -7.95 10.93 -8.33
CA PHE A 79 -9.30 10.90 -7.74
C PHE A 79 -9.25 10.80 -6.20
N PRO A 80 -8.55 11.71 -5.49
CA PRO A 80 -8.21 11.57 -4.07
C PRO A 80 -9.43 11.42 -3.15
N ASP A 81 -10.57 12.03 -3.49
CA ASP A 81 -11.81 11.93 -2.70
C ASP A 81 -12.36 10.49 -2.64
N HIS A 82 -12.01 9.65 -3.61
CA HIS A 82 -12.44 8.26 -3.70
C HIS A 82 -11.38 7.27 -3.21
N PHE A 83 -10.15 7.74 -2.95
CA PHE A 83 -9.01 6.86 -2.71
C PHE A 83 -9.22 5.92 -1.53
N LEU A 84 -9.61 6.42 -0.38
CA LEU A 84 -9.72 5.59 0.83
C LEU A 84 -10.75 4.45 0.66
N ASP A 85 -11.89 4.73 0.02
CA ASP A 85 -12.91 3.74 -0.24
C ASP A 85 -12.45 2.71 -1.28
N PHE A 86 -11.83 3.16 -2.35
CA PHE A 86 -11.25 2.30 -3.37
C PHE A 86 -10.14 1.41 -2.79
N HIS A 87 -9.23 2.00 -2.03
CA HIS A 87 -8.09 1.33 -1.42
C HIS A 87 -8.51 0.16 -0.51
N ILE A 88 -9.46 0.40 0.38
CA ILE A 88 -9.99 -0.67 1.25
C ILE A 88 -10.80 -1.70 0.47
N SER A 89 -11.51 -1.28 -0.57
CA SER A 89 -12.27 -2.20 -1.43
C SER A 89 -11.37 -3.15 -2.20
N LEU A 90 -10.19 -2.74 -2.66
CA LEU A 90 -9.21 -3.63 -3.27
C LEU A 90 -8.75 -4.71 -2.28
N TYR A 91 -8.41 -4.34 -1.04
CA TYR A 91 -8.05 -5.33 -0.03
C TYR A 91 -9.19 -6.30 0.27
N ARG A 92 -10.44 -5.83 0.38
CA ARG A 92 -11.63 -6.69 0.57
C ARG A 92 -11.81 -7.64 -0.59
N THR A 93 -11.76 -7.13 -1.82
CA THR A 93 -11.87 -7.94 -3.04
C THR A 93 -10.83 -9.07 -3.06
N ARG A 94 -9.59 -8.78 -2.66
CA ARG A 94 -8.52 -9.77 -2.62
C ARG A 94 -8.67 -10.81 -1.51
N PHE A 95 -8.96 -10.37 -0.29
CA PHE A 95 -8.85 -11.22 0.90
C PHE A 95 -10.19 -11.70 1.47
N ASP A 96 -11.29 -10.98 1.26
CA ASP A 96 -12.61 -11.39 1.73
C ASP A 96 -13.37 -12.11 0.60
N ASP A 97 -13.34 -11.56 -0.62
CA ASP A 97 -14.03 -12.14 -1.79
C ASP A 97 -13.17 -13.18 -2.53
N GLY A 98 -11.88 -13.29 -2.20
CA GLY A 98 -10.96 -14.27 -2.81
C GLY A 98 -10.63 -14.00 -4.27
N GLN A 99 -10.97 -12.82 -4.81
CA GLN A 99 -10.73 -12.49 -6.21
C GLN A 99 -9.25 -12.17 -6.48
N GLN A 100 -8.84 -12.42 -7.72
CA GLN A 100 -7.48 -12.13 -8.18
C GLN A 100 -7.50 -10.89 -9.08
N PHE A 101 -6.40 -10.15 -9.11
CA PHE A 101 -6.25 -8.95 -9.96
C PHE A 101 -5.64 -9.28 -11.35
N ASN A 102 -5.76 -10.52 -11.79
CA ASN A 102 -5.26 -10.93 -13.10
C ASN A 102 -6.09 -10.31 -14.24
N GLU A 103 -7.37 -10.08 -13.99
CA GLU A 103 -8.29 -9.54 -14.98
C GLU A 103 -8.62 -8.08 -14.64
N GLU A 104 -8.46 -7.20 -15.62
CA GLU A 104 -8.80 -5.78 -15.46
C GLU A 104 -10.26 -5.56 -15.08
N ALA A 105 -11.16 -6.47 -15.52
CA ALA A 105 -12.58 -6.41 -15.18
C ALA A 105 -12.84 -6.40 -13.66
N VAL A 106 -12.00 -7.06 -12.86
CA VAL A 106 -12.09 -7.05 -11.39
C VAL A 106 -11.79 -5.64 -10.87
N LEU A 107 -10.69 -5.03 -11.33
CA LEU A 107 -10.26 -3.69 -10.93
C LEU A 107 -11.30 -2.63 -11.35
N ARG A 108 -11.82 -2.73 -12.56
CA ARG A 108 -12.94 -1.89 -13.06
C ARG A 108 -14.18 -2.03 -12.19
N GLY A 109 -14.52 -3.25 -11.80
CA GLY A 109 -15.64 -3.52 -10.90
C GLY A 109 -15.48 -2.85 -9.54
N VAL A 110 -14.26 -2.85 -8.99
CA VAL A 110 -13.95 -2.15 -7.72
C VAL A 110 -14.07 -0.62 -7.91
N ALA A 111 -13.54 -0.07 -9.00
CA ALA A 111 -13.63 1.36 -9.30
C ALA A 111 -15.10 1.81 -9.40
N THR A 112 -15.93 1.08 -10.16
CA THR A 112 -17.36 1.38 -10.30
C THR A 112 -18.09 1.33 -8.95
N LYS A 113 -17.79 0.33 -8.10
CA LYS A 113 -18.38 0.23 -6.76
C LYS A 113 -17.98 1.38 -5.84
N ALA A 114 -16.77 1.93 -6.04
CA ALA A 114 -16.28 3.10 -5.32
C ALA A 114 -16.80 4.44 -5.90
N GLY A 115 -17.68 4.40 -6.89
CA GLY A 115 -18.28 5.59 -7.50
C GLY A 115 -17.40 6.27 -8.55
N LEU A 116 -16.37 5.58 -9.04
CA LEU A 116 -15.45 6.08 -10.06
C LEU A 116 -15.89 5.70 -11.47
N ASP A 117 -15.57 6.55 -12.43
CA ASP A 117 -15.56 6.17 -13.84
C ASP A 117 -14.37 5.24 -14.12
N ALA A 118 -14.66 3.96 -14.31
CA ALA A 118 -13.63 2.94 -14.53
C ALA A 118 -12.82 3.16 -15.82
N ASP A 119 -13.41 3.79 -16.84
CA ASP A 119 -12.69 4.13 -18.08
C ASP A 119 -11.70 5.26 -17.84
N ALA A 120 -12.07 6.26 -17.04
CA ALA A 120 -11.16 7.34 -16.66
C ALA A 120 -9.98 6.82 -15.84
N VAL A 121 -10.21 5.92 -14.87
CA VAL A 121 -9.12 5.30 -14.09
C VAL A 121 -8.21 4.46 -14.99
N ALA A 122 -8.79 3.64 -15.89
CA ALA A 122 -8.00 2.83 -16.82
C ALA A 122 -7.17 3.68 -17.78
N ALA A 123 -7.71 4.81 -18.25
CA ALA A 123 -6.96 5.76 -19.07
C ALA A 123 -5.77 6.36 -18.33
N GLU A 124 -5.93 6.68 -17.03
CA GLU A 124 -4.84 7.16 -16.20
C GLU A 124 -3.76 6.08 -16.01
N VAL A 125 -4.14 4.84 -15.74
CA VAL A 125 -3.19 3.72 -15.68
C VAL A 125 -2.43 3.56 -17.00
N ALA A 126 -3.13 3.65 -18.14
CA ALA A 126 -2.53 3.52 -19.47
C ALA A 126 -1.63 4.70 -19.85
N SER A 127 -1.74 5.85 -19.17
CA SER A 127 -0.87 7.02 -19.39
C SER A 127 0.60 6.75 -19.06
N GLY A 128 0.88 5.73 -18.23
CA GLY A 128 2.20 5.42 -17.68
C GLY A 128 2.61 6.28 -16.49
N GLY A 129 1.78 7.26 -16.08
CA GLY A 129 2.01 8.07 -14.88
C GLY A 129 2.13 7.23 -13.61
N PRO A 130 1.16 6.35 -13.31
CA PRO A 130 1.21 5.48 -12.15
C PRO A 130 2.42 4.54 -12.10
N ALA A 131 2.92 4.08 -13.24
CA ALA A 131 4.13 3.25 -13.29
C ALA A 131 5.38 4.04 -12.87
N LYS A 132 5.52 5.28 -13.33
CA LYS A 132 6.62 6.16 -12.90
C LYS A 132 6.52 6.54 -11.42
N THR A 133 5.31 6.73 -10.92
CA THR A 133 5.10 6.97 -9.49
C THR A 133 5.48 5.75 -8.67
N LEU A 134 5.11 4.54 -9.11
CA LEU A 134 5.50 3.28 -8.44
C LEU A 134 7.02 3.12 -8.39
N GLU A 135 7.71 3.36 -9.52
CA GLU A 135 9.17 3.35 -9.60
C GLU A 135 9.79 4.31 -8.58
N ALA A 136 9.36 5.57 -8.61
CA ALA A 136 9.91 6.60 -7.73
C ALA A 136 9.69 6.29 -6.24
N GLU A 137 8.47 5.89 -5.88
CA GLU A 137 8.12 5.60 -4.49
C GLU A 137 8.81 4.34 -3.97
N HIS A 138 8.83 3.26 -4.77
CA HIS A 138 9.52 2.03 -4.40
C HIS A 138 11.01 2.28 -4.23
N SER A 139 11.67 2.95 -5.18
CA SER A 139 13.09 3.26 -5.12
C SER A 139 13.42 4.16 -3.91
N GLU A 140 12.64 5.20 -3.66
CA GLU A 140 12.82 6.05 -2.49
C GLU A 140 12.71 5.24 -1.18
N ALA A 141 11.73 4.34 -1.08
CA ALA A 141 11.56 3.51 0.11
C ALA A 141 12.75 2.58 0.34
N VAL A 142 13.31 2.00 -0.73
CA VAL A 142 14.48 1.10 -0.64
C VAL A 142 15.76 1.88 -0.38
N GLU A 143 16.03 2.93 -1.15
CA GLU A 143 17.31 3.64 -1.11
C GLU A 143 17.48 4.49 0.14
N ARG A 144 16.40 5.19 0.56
CA ARG A 144 16.46 6.10 1.69
C ARG A 144 16.21 5.42 3.03
N TYR A 145 15.29 4.44 3.06
CA TYR A 145 14.81 3.84 4.29
C TYR A 145 15.16 2.35 4.42
N ALA A 146 15.86 1.77 3.44
CA ALA A 146 16.16 0.35 3.39
C ALA A 146 14.91 -0.54 3.57
N ALA A 147 13.75 -0.07 3.08
CA ALA A 147 12.52 -0.83 3.15
C ALA A 147 12.64 -2.12 2.32
N PHE A 148 12.27 -3.24 2.92
CA PHE A 148 12.34 -4.57 2.31
C PHE A 148 10.98 -5.26 2.18
N GLY A 149 9.91 -4.59 2.59
CA GLY A 149 8.57 -5.14 2.57
C GLY A 149 7.51 -4.18 3.09
N VAL A 150 6.29 -4.69 3.18
CA VAL A 150 5.12 -3.92 3.60
C VAL A 150 4.37 -4.64 4.75
N PRO A 151 3.75 -3.91 5.69
CA PRO A 151 3.81 -2.46 5.85
C PRO A 151 5.11 -2.00 6.52
N THR A 152 5.71 -0.96 5.97
CA THR A 152 6.79 -0.18 6.61
C THR A 152 6.22 1.18 6.97
N ILE A 153 6.33 1.56 8.25
CA ILE A 153 5.98 2.88 8.76
C ILE A 153 7.22 3.78 8.63
N VAL A 154 7.03 4.98 8.10
CA VAL A 154 8.07 6.00 7.96
C VAL A 154 7.66 7.22 8.77
N ASP A 155 8.50 7.68 9.70
CA ASP A 155 8.28 8.89 10.50
C ASP A 155 9.58 9.71 10.53
N GLY A 156 9.61 10.81 9.77
CA GLY A 156 10.82 11.61 9.56
C GLY A 156 11.89 10.83 8.79
N GLU A 157 13.05 10.63 9.41
CA GLU A 157 14.18 9.86 8.83
C GLU A 157 14.18 8.39 9.28
N GLU A 158 13.27 8.00 10.15
CA GLU A 158 13.20 6.65 10.68
C GLU A 158 12.14 5.82 9.96
N ALA A 159 12.41 4.52 9.82
CA ALA A 159 11.48 3.58 9.23
C ALA A 159 11.49 2.24 9.96
N VAL A 160 10.32 1.65 10.16
CA VAL A 160 10.16 0.38 10.87
C VAL A 160 9.19 -0.52 10.12
N PHE A 161 9.63 -1.75 9.82
CA PHE A 161 8.74 -2.78 9.31
C PHE A 161 7.90 -3.38 10.44
N VAL A 162 6.57 -3.36 10.31
CA VAL A 162 5.65 -3.81 11.36
C VAL A 162 4.60 -4.76 10.79
N ARG A 163 4.34 -5.86 11.49
CA ARG A 163 3.22 -6.76 11.18
C ARG A 163 2.11 -6.60 12.21
N LEU A 164 1.12 -5.79 11.94
CA LEU A 164 -0.11 -5.74 12.72
C LEU A 164 -0.90 -7.02 12.48
N MET A 165 -1.26 -7.71 13.56
CA MET A 165 -1.94 -9.01 13.46
C MET A 165 -3.46 -8.88 13.40
N GLU A 166 -4.00 -7.75 13.88
CA GLU A 166 -5.42 -7.45 13.90
C GLU A 166 -5.78 -6.39 12.85
N ARG A 167 -6.88 -6.62 12.14
CA ARG A 167 -7.38 -5.73 11.10
C ARG A 167 -7.99 -4.47 11.70
N GLY A 168 -7.61 -3.31 11.16
CA GLY A 168 -8.26 -2.05 11.50
C GLY A 168 -8.07 -1.62 12.95
N ASN A 169 -7.13 -2.22 13.68
CA ASN A 169 -6.86 -1.86 15.07
C ASN A 169 -6.01 -0.57 15.12
N VAL A 170 -6.67 0.54 15.44
CA VAL A 170 -6.07 1.87 15.50
C VAL A 170 -5.07 1.96 16.65
N ASP A 171 -5.36 1.34 17.79
CA ASP A 171 -4.50 1.38 18.97
C ASP A 171 -3.15 0.65 18.72
N ASP A 172 -3.19 -0.48 18.01
CA ASP A 172 -1.97 -1.20 17.62
C ASP A 172 -1.10 -0.36 16.67
N LEU A 173 -1.73 0.38 15.76
CA LEU A 173 -1.02 1.30 14.88
C LEU A 173 -0.41 2.46 15.68
N GLU A 174 -1.15 3.08 16.60
CA GLU A 174 -0.65 4.17 17.46
C GLU A 174 0.53 3.73 18.32
N GLN A 175 0.47 2.52 18.88
CA GLN A 175 1.60 1.94 19.61
C GLN A 175 2.83 1.78 18.72
N SER A 176 2.62 1.26 17.51
CA SER A 176 3.71 1.09 16.54
C SER A 176 4.33 2.42 16.15
N LEU A 177 3.50 3.42 15.85
CA LEU A 177 3.94 4.79 15.59
C LEU A 177 4.74 5.38 16.75
N GLY A 178 4.37 5.08 18.01
CA GLY A 178 5.10 5.52 19.20
C GLY A 178 6.50 4.92 19.31
N LEU A 179 6.76 3.78 18.67
CA LEU A 179 8.05 3.07 18.73
C LEU A 179 9.00 3.43 17.57
N VAL A 180 8.51 4.02 16.48
CA VAL A 180 9.35 4.33 15.30
C VAL A 180 10.55 5.20 15.69
N GLY A 181 10.37 6.18 16.56
CA GLY A 181 11.44 7.06 17.03
C GLY A 181 12.36 6.48 18.11
N ASP A 182 12.12 5.25 18.60
CA ASP A 182 13.03 4.62 19.58
C ASP A 182 14.15 3.86 18.87
N THR A 183 15.18 4.59 18.46
CA THR A 183 16.34 4.07 17.72
C THR A 183 17.18 3.04 18.50
N ARG A 184 16.89 2.82 19.78
CA ARG A 184 17.55 1.79 20.60
C ARG A 184 16.89 0.43 20.47
N LEU A 185 15.68 0.37 19.86
CA LEU A 185 14.95 -0.86 19.61
C LEU A 185 15.01 -1.21 18.11
N ASN A 186 15.91 -2.14 17.76
CA ASN A 186 16.07 -2.56 16.36
C ASN A 186 15.07 -3.64 15.94
N GLU A 187 14.79 -4.63 16.80
CA GLU A 187 13.89 -5.74 16.49
C GLU A 187 13.06 -6.15 17.70
N PHE A 188 11.75 -6.30 17.47
CA PHE A 188 10.83 -6.97 18.38
C PHE A 188 10.06 -8.04 17.64
N LYS A 189 10.40 -9.31 17.88
CA LYS A 189 9.82 -10.46 17.20
C LYS A 189 9.25 -11.46 18.19
N ARG A 190 7.95 -11.77 18.07
CA ARG A 190 7.35 -12.85 18.86
C ARG A 190 7.90 -14.20 18.41
N THR A 191 8.33 -15.00 19.36
CA THR A 191 8.81 -16.38 19.12
C THR A 191 7.67 -17.33 18.73
N LYS A 192 6.44 -17.02 19.12
CA LYS A 192 5.22 -17.72 18.72
C LYS A 192 4.23 -16.73 18.12
N ILE A 193 3.90 -16.92 16.86
CA ILE A 193 2.92 -16.07 16.16
C ILE A 193 1.53 -16.39 16.71
N PRO A 194 0.72 -15.39 17.12
CA PRO A 194 -0.67 -15.59 17.48
C PRO A 194 -1.45 -16.20 16.29
N ARG A 195 -2.35 -17.11 16.58
CA ARG A 195 -3.25 -17.73 15.58
C ARG A 195 -4.60 -17.06 15.63
#